data_a48f5173400f6a65a85fffd4b31c5d8a
#
_entry.id   a48f5173400f6a65a85fffd4b31c5d8a
#
_cell.length_a   1.000
_cell.length_b   1.000
_cell.length_c   1.000
_cell.angle_alpha   90.00
_cell.angle_beta   90.00
_cell.angle_gamma   90.00
#
_symmetry.space_group_name_H-M   'P 1'
#
loop_
_entity.id
_entity.type
_entity.pdbx_description
1 polymer ?
#
loop_
_entity_poly.entity_id
_entity_poly.type
_entity_poly.pdbx_seq_one_letter_code
_entity_poly.pdbx_strand_id
1 'polypeptide(L)'
;MNGPGNKDIIFNDLYLDWSAPVTLVEGVFDAIGAGDNSIPILGSTLRKDSKLFQKIADKGVSVYLALDPDAEKKALHIARSLLEYGIEVYKVDVSPYKDVGEMTKEQFQYRKKKAEIVSNDTFLLQAAQSI
;
A
#
# COMPACT_ATOMS: atom_id res chain seq x y z
N MET A 1 18.75 -17.12 -16.26
CA MET A 1 18.69 -15.93 -16.45
C MET A 1 18.14 -15.24 -15.46
N ASN A 2 18.59 -14.43 -15.08
CA ASN A 2 18.10 -13.78 -14.19
C ASN A 2 17.67 -12.60 -14.53
N GLY A 3 17.35 -12.31 -15.40
CA GLY A 3 16.84 -11.15 -15.74
C GLY A 3 16.32 -10.38 -14.64
N PRO A 4 15.83 -9.26 -14.88
CA PRO A 4 15.34 -8.36 -13.88
C PRO A 4 14.13 -8.92 -13.20
N GLY A 5 13.65 -10.00 -13.64
CA GLY A 5 12.38 -10.47 -13.24
C GLY A 5 12.20 -10.86 -11.80
N ASN A 6 13.28 -11.19 -11.11
CA ASN A 6 13.12 -11.67 -9.74
C ASN A 6 12.53 -10.67 -8.77
N LYS A 7 12.78 -9.39 -9.02
CA LYS A 7 12.24 -8.34 -8.16
C LYS A 7 11.05 -7.63 -8.76
N ASP A 8 10.74 -7.91 -10.01
CA ASP A 8 9.64 -7.25 -10.70
C ASP A 8 8.52 -8.24 -10.95
N ILE A 9 8.04 -8.82 -9.87
CA ILE A 9 6.90 -9.72 -9.91
C ILE A 9 5.82 -9.20 -8.96
N ILE A 10 4.59 -9.62 -9.21
CA ILE A 10 3.49 -9.29 -8.32
C ILE A 10 3.23 -10.53 -7.47
N PHE A 11 3.49 -10.42 -6.17
CA PHE A 11 3.31 -11.50 -5.25
C PHE A 11 1.82 -11.91 -5.20
N ASN A 12 1.56 -13.20 -5.37
CA ASN A 12 0.20 -13.74 -5.34
C ASN A 12 -0.72 -13.21 -6.44
N ASP A 13 -0.18 -12.77 -7.56
CA ASP A 13 -0.98 -12.18 -8.63
C ASP A 13 -2.15 -13.08 -9.06
N LEU A 14 -1.94 -14.40 -9.08
CA LEU A 14 -2.98 -15.34 -9.49
C LEU A 14 -4.18 -15.36 -8.54
N TYR A 15 -3.99 -14.93 -7.31
CA TYR A 15 -5.05 -14.97 -6.30
C TYR A 15 -5.62 -13.59 -5.99
N LEU A 16 -5.19 -12.56 -6.71
CA LEU A 16 -5.68 -11.22 -6.47
C LEU A 16 -6.90 -10.92 -7.32
N ASP A 17 -7.85 -10.22 -6.71
CA ASP A 17 -9.04 -9.77 -7.43
C ASP A 17 -8.81 -8.32 -7.85
N TRP A 18 -8.47 -8.13 -9.10
CA TRP A 18 -8.16 -6.80 -9.63
C TRP A 18 -9.39 -5.96 -9.93
N SER A 19 -10.58 -6.45 -9.59
CA SER A 19 -11.80 -5.66 -9.66
C SER A 19 -12.17 -5.07 -8.31
N ALA A 20 -11.38 -5.35 -7.28
CA ALA A 20 -11.61 -4.88 -5.91
C ALA A 20 -10.38 -4.12 -5.41
N PRO A 21 -10.53 -3.29 -4.36
CA PRO A 21 -9.38 -2.58 -3.82
C PRO A 21 -8.29 -3.53 -3.34
N VAL A 22 -7.04 -3.10 -3.45
CA VAL A 22 -5.90 -3.88 -2.98
C VAL A 22 -5.29 -3.19 -1.76
N THR A 23 -4.66 -3.97 -0.90
CA THR A 23 -3.99 -3.47 0.31
C THR A 23 -2.50 -3.72 0.18
N LEU A 24 -1.70 -2.68 0.30
CA LEU A 24 -0.24 -2.80 0.23
C LEU A 24 0.33 -2.82 1.64
N VAL A 25 1.13 -3.83 1.93
CA VAL A 25 1.79 -4.01 3.23
C VAL A 25 3.28 -4.21 3.03
N GLU A 26 4.07 -4.18 4.12
CA GLU A 26 5.53 -4.30 4.01
C GLU A 26 6.00 -5.70 3.66
N GLY A 27 5.53 -6.70 4.38
CA GLY A 27 6.06 -8.06 4.25
C GLY A 27 5.01 -9.12 4.11
N VAL A 28 5.46 -10.36 3.87
CA VAL A 28 4.58 -11.49 3.61
C VAL A 28 3.67 -11.79 4.81
N PHE A 29 4.22 -11.74 6.02
CA PHE A 29 3.42 -12.00 7.21
C PHE A 29 2.34 -10.94 7.41
N ASP A 30 2.64 -9.70 7.05
CA ASP A 30 1.65 -8.62 7.10
C ASP A 30 0.53 -8.89 6.10
N ALA A 31 0.86 -9.41 4.92
CA ALA A 31 -0.14 -9.74 3.92
C ALA A 31 -1.08 -10.84 4.42
N ILE A 32 -0.53 -11.83 5.12
CA ILE A 32 -1.34 -12.89 5.71
C ILE A 32 -2.30 -12.30 6.75
N GLY A 33 -1.79 -11.41 7.59
CA GLY A 33 -2.61 -10.76 8.62
C GLY A 33 -3.66 -9.83 8.06
N ALA A 34 -3.36 -9.15 6.96
CA ALA A 34 -4.28 -8.21 6.34
C ALA A 34 -5.41 -8.92 5.59
N GLY A 35 -5.20 -10.16 5.19
CA GLY A 35 -6.25 -10.95 4.54
C GLY A 35 -6.25 -10.86 3.03
N ASP A 36 -7.43 -11.03 2.46
CA ASP A 36 -7.56 -11.12 1.01
C ASP A 36 -7.17 -9.83 0.29
N ASN A 37 -6.66 -9.98 -0.90
CA ASN A 37 -6.26 -8.86 -1.76
C ASN A 37 -5.16 -8.00 -1.16
N SER A 38 -4.31 -8.59 -0.35
CA SER A 38 -3.17 -7.90 0.25
C SER A 38 -1.88 -8.28 -0.47
N ILE A 39 -1.05 -7.28 -0.75
CA ILE A 39 0.16 -7.44 -1.54
C ILE A 39 1.35 -6.92 -0.74
N PRO A 40 2.34 -7.76 -0.43
CA PRO A 40 3.54 -7.27 0.23
C PRO A 40 4.45 -6.61 -0.80
N ILE A 41 4.95 -5.42 -0.47
CA ILE A 41 5.85 -4.71 -1.37
C ILE A 41 7.31 -5.09 -1.17
N LEU A 42 7.61 -5.84 -0.12
CA LEU A 42 8.91 -6.47 0.10
C LEU A 42 10.08 -5.48 0.08
N GLY A 43 9.91 -4.37 0.75
CA GLY A 43 10.96 -3.34 0.82
C GLY A 43 11.02 -2.42 -0.39
N SER A 44 10.19 -2.67 -1.40
CA SER A 44 10.14 -1.83 -2.59
C SER A 44 9.61 -0.44 -2.28
N THR A 45 10.01 0.55 -3.05
CA THR A 45 9.41 1.88 -3.00
C THR A 45 8.27 2.02 -4.00
N LEU A 46 7.90 0.93 -4.65
CA LEU A 46 6.84 0.88 -5.64
C LEU A 46 7.10 1.90 -6.77
N ARG A 47 8.17 1.66 -7.49
CA ARG A 47 8.54 2.54 -8.60
C ARG A 47 7.47 2.52 -9.69
N LYS A 48 7.33 3.63 -10.40
CA LYS A 48 6.32 3.76 -11.45
C LYS A 48 6.53 2.77 -12.59
N ASP A 49 7.75 2.28 -12.80
CA ASP A 49 8.05 1.31 -13.84
C ASP A 49 7.89 -0.14 -13.38
N SER A 50 7.51 -0.37 -12.12
CA SER A 50 7.31 -1.73 -11.64
C SER A 50 6.00 -2.31 -12.18
N LYS A 51 5.95 -3.63 -12.29
CA LYS A 51 4.74 -4.31 -12.77
C LYS A 51 3.56 -4.08 -11.84
N LEU A 52 3.81 -4.05 -10.54
CA LEU A 52 2.73 -3.84 -9.57
C LEU A 52 2.13 -2.45 -9.74
N PHE A 53 2.96 -1.42 -9.83
CA PHE A 53 2.46 -0.07 -10.00
C PHE A 53 1.66 0.05 -11.30
N GLN A 54 2.20 -0.49 -12.39
CA GLN A 54 1.53 -0.41 -13.68
C GLN A 54 0.22 -1.17 -13.69
N LYS A 55 0.16 -2.31 -13.00
CA LYS A 55 -1.05 -3.09 -12.91
C LYS A 55 -2.14 -2.32 -12.15
N ILE A 56 -1.76 -1.70 -11.03
CA ILE A 56 -2.68 -0.88 -10.25
C ILE A 56 -3.22 0.27 -11.10
N ALA A 57 -2.33 0.97 -11.79
CA ALA A 57 -2.71 2.11 -12.62
C ALA A 57 -3.62 1.68 -13.77
N ASP A 58 -3.29 0.57 -14.39
CA ASP A 58 -4.05 0.04 -15.53
C ASP A 58 -5.46 -0.40 -15.10
N LYS A 59 -5.57 -1.07 -13.96
CA LYS A 59 -6.85 -1.55 -13.47
C LYS A 59 -7.67 -0.47 -12.78
N GLY A 60 -7.04 0.61 -12.34
CA GLY A 60 -7.73 1.69 -11.67
C GLY A 60 -8.32 1.34 -10.32
N VAL A 61 -7.82 0.30 -9.67
CA VAL A 61 -8.35 -0.12 -8.37
C VAL A 61 -7.90 0.81 -7.27
N SER A 62 -8.72 0.97 -6.23
CA SER A 62 -8.33 1.75 -5.06
C SER A 62 -7.27 1.01 -4.26
N VAL A 63 -6.44 1.75 -3.56
CA VAL A 63 -5.32 1.20 -2.80
C VAL A 63 -5.42 1.61 -1.35
N TYR A 64 -5.33 0.63 -0.45
CA TYR A 64 -5.15 0.87 0.98
C TYR A 64 -3.68 0.68 1.29
N LEU A 65 -3.06 1.70 1.89
CA LEU A 65 -1.66 1.61 2.32
C LEU A 65 -1.63 1.30 3.81
N ALA A 66 -1.07 0.15 4.15
CA ALA A 66 -0.96 -0.29 5.53
C ALA A 66 0.49 -0.64 5.85
N LEU A 67 1.39 0.28 5.57
CA LEU A 67 2.80 0.10 5.84
C LEU A 67 3.10 0.31 7.32
N ASP A 68 4.26 -0.13 7.76
CA ASP A 68 4.68 0.02 9.15
C ASP A 68 4.73 1.50 9.53
N PRO A 69 4.42 1.85 10.79
CA PRO A 69 4.42 3.26 11.19
C PRO A 69 5.73 3.99 10.95
N ASP A 70 6.86 3.29 10.98
CA ASP A 70 8.16 3.90 10.74
C ASP A 70 8.44 4.13 9.25
N ALA A 71 7.56 3.70 8.37
CA ALA A 71 7.71 3.89 6.93
C ALA A 71 6.82 5.03 6.40
N GLU A 72 6.58 6.05 7.21
CA GLU A 72 5.66 7.13 6.85
C GLU A 72 6.09 7.88 5.59
N LYS A 73 7.36 8.19 5.46
CA LYS A 73 7.85 8.90 4.28
C LYS A 73 7.66 8.08 3.01
N LYS A 74 7.92 6.79 3.11
CA LYS A 74 7.75 5.86 2.00
C LYS A 74 6.27 5.76 1.62
N ALA A 75 5.39 5.67 2.61
CA ALA A 75 3.97 5.59 2.38
C ALA A 75 3.46 6.83 1.64
N LEU A 76 3.89 8.01 2.07
CA LEU A 76 3.48 9.26 1.43
C LEU A 76 4.02 9.35 0.00
N HIS A 77 5.25 8.89 -0.22
CA HIS A 77 5.82 8.89 -1.56
C HIS A 77 5.02 7.98 -2.51
N ILE A 78 4.67 6.79 -2.04
CA ILE A 78 3.86 5.85 -2.82
C ILE A 78 2.49 6.45 -3.10
N ALA A 79 1.86 7.03 -2.08
CA ALA A 79 0.54 7.63 -2.23
C ALA A 79 0.56 8.73 -3.28
N ARG A 80 1.58 9.60 -3.23
CA ARG A 80 1.71 10.68 -4.19
C ARG A 80 1.84 10.18 -5.62
N SER A 81 2.67 9.16 -5.81
CA SER A 81 2.86 8.56 -7.14
C SER A 81 1.55 7.97 -7.68
N LEU A 82 0.79 7.30 -6.83
CA LEU A 82 -0.49 6.73 -7.24
C LEU A 82 -1.52 7.80 -7.55
N LEU A 83 -1.55 8.86 -6.74
CA LEU A 83 -2.48 9.97 -6.99
C LEU A 83 -2.22 10.65 -8.33
N GLU A 84 -0.97 10.74 -8.74
CA GLU A 84 -0.61 11.29 -10.05
C GLU A 84 -1.23 10.50 -11.20
N TYR A 85 -1.52 9.23 -10.97
CA TYR A 85 -2.13 8.36 -11.97
C TYR A 85 -3.64 8.22 -11.77
N GLY A 86 -4.24 9.06 -10.93
CA GLY A 86 -5.68 9.05 -10.72
C GLY A 86 -6.17 7.91 -9.84
N ILE A 87 -5.28 7.27 -9.08
CA ILE A 87 -5.65 6.16 -8.21
C ILE A 87 -6.08 6.70 -6.85
N GLU A 88 -7.21 6.21 -6.36
CA GLU A 88 -7.70 6.57 -5.04
C GLU A 88 -6.91 5.82 -3.98
N VAL A 89 -6.37 6.53 -3.00
CA VAL A 89 -5.49 5.96 -1.99
C VAL A 89 -6.03 6.24 -0.61
N TYR A 90 -6.06 5.22 0.23
CA TYR A 90 -6.46 5.33 1.64
C TYR A 90 -5.29 4.92 2.51
N LYS A 91 -5.05 5.66 3.58
CA LYS A 91 -3.98 5.34 4.50
C LYS A 91 -4.58 4.71 5.74
N VAL A 92 -4.10 3.50 6.08
CA VAL A 92 -4.53 2.75 7.25
C VAL A 92 -3.57 3.06 8.39
N ASP A 93 -4.11 3.48 9.55
CA ASP A 93 -3.29 3.74 10.72
C ASP A 93 -3.03 2.43 11.44
N VAL A 94 -1.77 2.00 11.44
CA VAL A 94 -1.33 0.76 12.07
C VAL A 94 -0.88 0.98 13.51
N SER A 95 -0.62 2.24 13.91
CA SER A 95 -0.17 2.54 15.27
C SER A 95 -1.17 2.08 16.34
N PRO A 96 -0.76 1.67 17.52
CA PRO A 96 0.63 1.60 17.99
C PRO A 96 1.31 0.28 17.68
N TYR A 97 0.71 -0.54 16.85
CA TYR A 97 1.33 -1.81 16.47
C TYR A 97 2.58 -1.53 15.61
N LYS A 98 3.54 -2.42 15.72
CA LYS A 98 4.76 -2.29 14.97
C LYS A 98 4.54 -2.53 13.48
N ASP A 99 3.65 -3.45 13.17
CA ASP A 99 3.27 -3.80 11.81
C ASP A 99 1.89 -4.47 11.82
N VAL A 100 1.37 -4.70 10.62
CA VAL A 100 0.06 -5.35 10.46
C VAL A 100 0.08 -6.77 11.03
N GLY A 101 1.22 -7.45 10.95
CA GLY A 101 1.33 -8.82 11.45
C GLY A 101 1.07 -8.97 12.94
N GLU A 102 1.19 -7.88 13.71
CA GLU A 102 0.88 -7.91 15.14
C GLU A 102 -0.61 -7.78 15.44
N MET A 103 -1.42 -7.46 14.45
CA MET A 103 -2.85 -7.24 14.63
C MET A 103 -3.64 -8.51 14.32
N THR A 104 -4.78 -8.66 14.98
CA THR A 104 -5.73 -9.70 14.56
C THR A 104 -6.41 -9.23 13.29
N LYS A 105 -7.04 -10.15 12.56
CA LYS A 105 -7.78 -9.79 11.35
C LYS A 105 -8.90 -8.81 11.66
N GLU A 106 -9.58 -8.99 12.78
CA GLU A 106 -10.65 -8.09 13.20
C GLU A 106 -10.13 -6.70 13.49
N GLN A 107 -8.99 -6.61 14.17
CA GLN A 107 -8.36 -5.32 14.46
C GLN A 107 -7.97 -4.62 13.16
N PHE A 108 -7.40 -5.35 12.23
CA PHE A 108 -6.99 -4.76 10.97
C PHE A 108 -8.21 -4.30 10.15
N GLN A 109 -9.26 -5.11 10.08
CA GLN A 109 -10.46 -4.71 9.34
C GLN A 109 -11.10 -3.45 9.94
N TYR A 110 -11.06 -3.31 11.26
CA TYR A 110 -11.56 -2.11 11.92
C TYR A 110 -10.74 -0.89 11.50
N ARG A 111 -9.41 -1.03 11.51
CA ARG A 111 -8.53 0.06 11.09
C ARG A 111 -8.72 0.42 9.61
N LYS A 112 -8.97 -0.59 8.79
CA LYS A 112 -9.20 -0.38 7.36
C LYS A 112 -10.49 0.42 7.14
N LYS A 113 -11.52 0.15 7.92
CA LYS A 113 -12.77 0.92 7.84
C LYS A 113 -12.57 2.37 8.25
N LYS A 114 -11.58 2.64 9.10
CA LYS A 114 -11.29 3.99 9.56
C LYS A 114 -10.23 4.68 8.71
N ALA A 115 -9.77 4.04 7.64
CA ALA A 115 -8.70 4.60 6.81
C ALA A 115 -9.13 5.93 6.21
N GLU A 116 -8.17 6.85 6.14
CA GLU A 116 -8.44 8.19 5.63
C GLU A 116 -7.98 8.29 4.18
N ILE A 117 -8.78 8.97 3.36
CA ILE A 117 -8.41 9.16 1.98
C ILE A 117 -7.25 10.14 1.91
N VAL A 118 -6.28 9.84 1.05
CA VAL A 118 -5.14 10.72 0.85
C VAL A 118 -5.44 11.61 -0.36
N SER A 119 -5.22 12.90 -0.21
CA SER A 119 -5.48 13.84 -1.29
C SER A 119 -4.30 14.80 -1.41
N ASN A 120 -4.33 15.65 -2.42
CA ASN A 120 -3.28 16.66 -2.58
C ASN A 120 -3.23 17.59 -1.37
N ASP A 121 -4.36 17.85 -0.74
CA ASP A 121 -4.40 18.67 0.47
C ASP A 121 -3.62 18.05 1.61
N THR A 122 -3.59 16.73 1.69
CA THR A 122 -2.81 16.01 2.68
C THR A 122 -1.33 16.37 2.58
N PHE A 123 -0.81 16.46 1.36
CA PHE A 123 0.60 16.80 1.16
C PHE A 123 0.88 18.26 1.49
N LEU A 124 -0.05 19.15 1.19
CA LEU A 124 0.11 20.56 1.54
C LEU A 124 0.16 20.76 3.05
N LEU A 125 -0.69 20.05 3.78
CA LEU A 125 -0.67 20.11 5.25
C LEU A 125 0.63 19.56 5.81
N GLN A 126 1.13 18.47 5.24
CA GLN A 126 2.39 17.89 5.67
C GLN A 126 3.54 18.87 5.45
N ALA A 127 3.57 19.51 4.29
CA ALA A 127 4.61 20.49 3.99
C ALA A 127 4.54 21.67 4.96
N ALA A 128 3.35 22.14 5.28
CA ALA A 128 3.18 23.25 6.22
C ALA A 128 3.65 22.87 7.62
N GLN A 129 3.38 21.65 8.04
CA GLN A 129 3.79 21.19 9.36
C GLN A 129 5.28 20.93 9.47
N SER A 130 5.95 20.76 8.35
CA SER A 130 7.39 20.48 8.34
C SER A 130 8.25 21.74 8.44
N ILE A 131 7.66 22.91 8.35
CA ILE A 131 8.40 24.18 8.35
C ILE A 131 8.64 24.72 9.77
#